data_9966e5d51d144074b1a4e31b406cb1e7
#
_entry.id   9966e5d51d144074b1a4e31b406cb1e7
#
_cell.length_a   1.000
_cell.length_b   1.000
_cell.length_c   1.000
_cell.angle_alpha   90.00
_cell.angle_beta   90.00
_cell.angle_gamma   90.00
#
_symmetry.space_group_name_H-M   'P 1'
#
loop_
_entity.id
_entity.type
_entity.pdbx_description
1 polymer ?
#
loop_
_entity_poly.entity_id
_entity_poly.type
_entity_poly.pdbx_seq_one_letter_code
_entity_poly.pdbx_strand_id
1 'polypeptide(L)'
;MKKLLISALALFVVGSAVAQEGLGETFNKAVAAYNSKDYASAASAFEALIDQGIDSDDVDVQGWVATAKKSIPVCYYMLGGMAAQRGDFNTAIENFTKSADKAALYGDLQQERKSNMWVATIYKKWGETPFNEKNYAEAAEIFAKGYAADPNNMEMANFLGICYCELGDFQKGMAIFNQIAVQDNPKYAEDVVKAKENIKLYTNNRIAKLQGENYFDGIIAFADEMLAVNPQDALAQKIRLQALFDKKDYAGVIASAEEAAAVQIDEEERSDVYFILGAAYNARTMTPQAIDALSKVTAGTNVAAAQKTVAQLKENAAKANS
;
A
#
# COMPACT_ATOMS: atom_id res chain seq x y z
N MET A 1 -5.11 9.29 -28.24
CA MET A 1 -6.15 8.42 -28.82
C MET A 1 -5.53 7.62 -29.95
N LYS A 2 -4.95 6.43 -29.64
CA LYS A 2 -4.43 5.51 -30.68
C LYS A 2 -5.59 4.67 -31.16
N LYS A 3 -5.81 4.70 -32.46
CA LYS A 3 -6.84 3.96 -33.18
C LYS A 3 -6.65 2.46 -32.93
N LEU A 4 -7.61 1.81 -32.26
CA LEU A 4 -7.75 0.36 -32.28
C LEU A 4 -8.07 -0.05 -33.73
N LEU A 5 -7.16 -0.78 -34.34
CA LEU A 5 -7.40 -1.48 -35.60
C LEU A 5 -8.44 -2.59 -35.32
N ILE A 6 -9.68 -2.29 -35.63
CA ILE A 6 -10.74 -3.28 -35.75
C ILE A 6 -10.52 -3.95 -37.11
N SER A 7 -9.99 -5.19 -37.06
CA SER A 7 -9.95 -6.03 -38.26
C SER A 7 -11.38 -6.33 -38.65
N ALA A 8 -11.83 -5.82 -39.78
CA ALA A 8 -13.11 -6.20 -40.38
C ALA A 8 -13.04 -7.71 -40.68
N LEU A 9 -13.86 -8.52 -40.00
CA LEU A 9 -14.03 -9.93 -40.30
C LEU A 9 -14.84 -10.04 -41.60
N ALA A 10 -14.23 -10.54 -42.67
CA ALA A 10 -14.91 -10.85 -43.91
C ALA A 10 -15.64 -12.19 -43.78
N LEU A 11 -16.92 -12.18 -44.08
CA LEU A 11 -17.81 -13.33 -44.11
C LEU A 11 -17.55 -14.23 -45.32
N PHE A 12 -17.29 -15.52 -45.11
CA PHE A 12 -17.56 -16.57 -46.10
C PHE A 12 -18.51 -17.60 -45.48
N VAL A 13 -19.67 -17.75 -46.12
CA VAL A 13 -20.66 -18.77 -45.78
C VAL A 13 -20.69 -19.82 -46.91
N VAL A 14 -20.36 -21.06 -46.62
CA VAL A 14 -20.82 -22.19 -47.45
C VAL A 14 -21.19 -23.37 -46.48
N GLY A 15 -22.40 -23.86 -46.64
CA GLY A 15 -23.17 -24.61 -45.72
C GLY A 15 -22.88 -26.08 -45.53
N SER A 16 -23.51 -26.60 -44.51
CA SER A 16 -24.23 -27.88 -44.48
C SER A 16 -24.81 -28.17 -43.09
N ALA A 17 -26.02 -28.76 -43.09
CA ALA A 17 -26.81 -29.27 -42.01
C ALA A 17 -27.50 -28.26 -41.05
N VAL A 18 -28.76 -28.47 -40.75
CA VAL A 18 -29.70 -27.62 -40.00
C VAL A 18 -29.21 -27.15 -38.63
N ALA A 19 -28.35 -27.93 -37.96
CA ALA A 19 -27.72 -27.51 -36.67
C ALA A 19 -26.58 -26.49 -36.87
N GLN A 20 -25.83 -26.60 -37.93
CA GLN A 20 -24.75 -25.69 -38.32
C GLN A 20 -25.34 -24.35 -38.79
N GLU A 21 -26.47 -24.37 -39.50
CA GLU A 21 -27.21 -23.17 -39.91
C GLU A 21 -27.60 -22.31 -38.69
N GLY A 22 -28.12 -22.94 -37.62
CA GLY A 22 -28.49 -22.25 -36.37
C GLY A 22 -27.28 -21.64 -35.62
N LEU A 23 -26.11 -22.33 -35.60
CA LEU A 23 -24.88 -21.79 -35.00
C LEU A 23 -24.29 -20.66 -35.84
N GLY A 24 -24.33 -20.75 -37.15
CA GLY A 24 -23.92 -19.67 -38.06
C GLY A 24 -24.77 -18.41 -37.91
N GLU A 25 -26.09 -18.57 -37.75
CA GLU A 25 -26.99 -17.44 -37.45
C GLU A 25 -26.65 -16.80 -36.08
N THR A 26 -26.40 -17.63 -35.06
CA THR A 26 -26.01 -17.13 -33.70
C THR A 26 -24.69 -16.35 -33.77
N PHE A 27 -23.69 -16.87 -34.49
CA PHE A 27 -22.44 -16.18 -34.73
C PHE A 27 -22.64 -14.83 -35.43
N ASN A 28 -23.40 -14.81 -36.52
CA ASN A 28 -23.72 -13.60 -37.26
C ASN A 28 -24.45 -12.55 -36.41
N LYS A 29 -25.39 -13.00 -35.58
CA LYS A 29 -26.07 -12.16 -34.59
C LYS A 29 -25.08 -11.55 -33.58
N ALA A 30 -24.18 -12.35 -33.03
CA ALA A 30 -23.17 -11.89 -32.08
C ALA A 30 -22.25 -10.85 -32.71
N VAL A 31 -21.78 -11.09 -33.93
CA VAL A 31 -20.93 -10.14 -34.69
C VAL A 31 -21.69 -8.84 -35.02
N ALA A 32 -22.94 -8.93 -35.44
CA ALA A 32 -23.77 -7.75 -35.72
C ALA A 32 -23.98 -6.89 -34.46
N ALA A 33 -24.31 -7.51 -33.33
CA ALA A 33 -24.44 -6.85 -32.04
C ALA A 33 -23.12 -6.20 -31.61
N TYR A 34 -21.99 -6.89 -31.74
CA TYR A 34 -20.68 -6.36 -31.44
C TYR A 34 -20.37 -5.10 -32.29
N ASN A 35 -20.62 -5.18 -33.59
CA ASN A 35 -20.36 -4.07 -34.53
C ASN A 35 -21.28 -2.87 -34.27
N SER A 36 -22.51 -3.10 -33.82
CA SER A 36 -23.44 -2.04 -33.38
C SER A 36 -23.16 -1.52 -31.96
N LYS A 37 -22.13 -2.04 -31.28
CA LYS A 37 -21.75 -1.72 -29.90
C LYS A 37 -22.77 -2.14 -28.85
N ASP A 38 -23.69 -3.03 -29.20
CA ASP A 38 -24.52 -3.73 -28.23
C ASP A 38 -23.75 -4.89 -27.62
N TYR A 39 -22.80 -4.55 -26.76
CA TYR A 39 -21.86 -5.52 -26.19
C TYR A 39 -22.55 -6.53 -25.23
N ALA A 40 -23.69 -6.16 -24.66
CA ALA A 40 -24.44 -7.07 -23.80
C ALA A 40 -25.07 -8.22 -24.63
N SER A 41 -25.76 -7.87 -25.71
CA SER A 41 -26.32 -8.87 -26.64
C SER A 41 -25.22 -9.67 -27.33
N ALA A 42 -24.10 -9.02 -27.69
CA ALA A 42 -22.96 -9.70 -28.30
C ALA A 42 -22.35 -10.75 -27.37
N ALA A 43 -22.08 -10.39 -26.09
CA ALA A 43 -21.54 -11.32 -25.09
C ALA A 43 -22.44 -12.53 -24.90
N SER A 44 -23.75 -12.30 -24.70
CA SER A 44 -24.74 -13.36 -24.52
C SER A 44 -24.81 -14.30 -25.74
N ALA A 45 -24.81 -13.75 -26.96
CA ALA A 45 -24.85 -14.58 -28.17
C ALA A 45 -23.55 -15.38 -28.40
N PHE A 46 -22.37 -14.77 -28.08
CA PHE A 46 -21.10 -15.48 -28.12
C PHE A 46 -21.04 -16.60 -27.04
N GLU A 47 -21.55 -16.36 -25.84
CA GLU A 47 -21.62 -17.38 -24.78
C GLU A 47 -22.52 -18.55 -25.22
N ALA A 48 -23.70 -18.27 -25.76
CA ALA A 48 -24.60 -19.28 -26.30
C ALA A 48 -23.97 -20.09 -27.45
N LEU A 49 -23.16 -19.44 -28.30
CA LEU A 49 -22.43 -20.12 -29.36
C LEU A 49 -21.37 -21.08 -28.80
N ILE A 50 -20.66 -20.72 -27.75
CA ILE A 50 -19.67 -21.58 -27.09
C ILE A 50 -20.40 -22.81 -26.49
N ASP A 51 -21.48 -22.57 -25.73
CA ASP A 51 -22.22 -23.63 -25.03
C ASP A 51 -22.74 -24.69 -25.99
N GLN A 52 -23.13 -24.29 -27.21
CA GLN A 52 -23.70 -25.21 -28.21
C GLN A 52 -22.66 -25.78 -29.18
N GLY A 53 -21.55 -25.09 -29.40
CA GLY A 53 -20.58 -25.42 -30.44
C GLY A 53 -19.24 -25.95 -29.95
N ILE A 54 -18.98 -25.97 -28.64
CA ILE A 54 -17.64 -26.28 -28.09
C ILE A 54 -17.17 -27.69 -28.42
N ASP A 55 -18.08 -28.65 -28.50
CA ASP A 55 -17.82 -30.05 -28.78
C ASP A 55 -17.99 -30.43 -30.28
N SER A 56 -18.15 -29.43 -31.16
CA SER A 56 -18.31 -29.67 -32.58
C SER A 56 -16.98 -30.01 -33.24
N ASP A 57 -16.97 -31.03 -34.08
CA ASP A 57 -15.81 -31.40 -34.94
C ASP A 57 -15.75 -30.57 -36.23
N ASP A 58 -16.75 -29.71 -36.46
CA ASP A 58 -16.81 -28.87 -37.66
C ASP A 58 -15.81 -27.70 -37.55
N VAL A 59 -14.99 -27.54 -38.58
CA VAL A 59 -13.89 -26.54 -38.60
C VAL A 59 -14.41 -25.12 -38.55
N ASP A 60 -15.53 -24.81 -39.19
CA ASP A 60 -16.12 -23.47 -39.21
C ASP A 60 -16.69 -23.14 -37.82
N VAL A 61 -17.39 -24.10 -37.19
CA VAL A 61 -17.92 -23.96 -35.84
C VAL A 61 -16.78 -23.74 -34.83
N GLN A 62 -15.69 -24.51 -34.91
CA GLN A 62 -14.51 -24.33 -34.09
C GLN A 62 -13.89 -22.94 -34.29
N GLY A 63 -13.86 -22.43 -35.52
CA GLY A 63 -13.41 -21.08 -35.82
C GLY A 63 -14.30 -20.00 -35.18
N TRP A 64 -15.62 -20.19 -35.18
CA TRP A 64 -16.56 -19.28 -34.53
C TRP A 64 -16.44 -19.33 -33.02
N VAL A 65 -16.28 -20.50 -32.41
CA VAL A 65 -16.04 -20.69 -30.98
C VAL A 65 -14.72 -20.00 -30.56
N ALA A 66 -13.65 -20.15 -31.36
CA ALA A 66 -12.38 -19.47 -31.09
C ALA A 66 -12.53 -17.95 -31.14
N THR A 67 -13.33 -17.44 -32.09
CA THR A 67 -13.65 -16.00 -32.19
C THR A 67 -14.48 -15.53 -31.01
N ALA A 68 -15.48 -16.30 -30.60
CA ALA A 68 -16.31 -16.01 -29.43
C ALA A 68 -15.49 -15.91 -28.14
N LYS A 69 -14.59 -16.89 -27.89
CA LYS A 69 -13.66 -16.89 -26.74
C LYS A 69 -12.81 -15.62 -26.65
N LYS A 70 -12.39 -15.07 -27.79
CA LYS A 70 -11.64 -13.80 -27.86
C LYS A 70 -12.53 -12.57 -27.67
N SER A 71 -13.78 -12.64 -28.14
CA SER A 71 -14.68 -11.47 -28.16
C SER A 71 -15.41 -11.24 -26.84
N ILE A 72 -15.76 -12.29 -26.10
CA ILE A 72 -16.50 -12.18 -24.85
C ILE A 72 -15.79 -11.32 -23.81
N PRO A 73 -14.48 -11.52 -23.49
CA PRO A 73 -13.78 -10.65 -22.56
C PRO A 73 -13.80 -9.19 -22.99
N VAL A 74 -13.67 -8.93 -24.29
CA VAL A 74 -13.70 -7.57 -24.85
C VAL A 74 -15.09 -6.95 -24.68
N CYS A 75 -16.17 -7.71 -24.90
CA CYS A 75 -17.53 -7.21 -24.69
C CYS A 75 -17.73 -6.73 -23.23
N TYR A 76 -17.37 -7.55 -22.27
CA TYR A 76 -17.46 -7.17 -20.84
C TYR A 76 -16.54 -5.98 -20.51
N TYR A 77 -15.34 -5.92 -21.07
CA TYR A 77 -14.45 -4.78 -20.91
C TYR A 77 -15.10 -3.47 -21.42
N MET A 78 -15.77 -3.52 -22.58
CA MET A 78 -16.45 -2.35 -23.13
C MET A 78 -17.67 -1.95 -22.28
N LEU A 79 -18.43 -2.90 -21.76
CA LEU A 79 -19.54 -2.66 -20.82
C LEU A 79 -19.03 -1.99 -19.53
N GLY A 80 -17.93 -2.48 -18.97
CA GLY A 80 -17.28 -1.87 -17.82
C GLY A 80 -16.88 -0.41 -18.09
N GLY A 81 -16.27 -0.14 -19.24
CA GLY A 81 -15.91 1.22 -19.67
C GLY A 81 -17.11 2.16 -19.81
N MET A 82 -18.21 1.65 -20.38
CA MET A 82 -19.46 2.44 -20.51
C MET A 82 -20.10 2.73 -19.14
N ALA A 83 -20.07 1.78 -18.22
CA ALA A 83 -20.57 2.00 -16.86
C ALA A 83 -19.69 3.02 -16.10
N ALA A 84 -18.37 2.90 -16.21
CA ALA A 84 -17.42 3.84 -15.62
C ALA A 84 -17.62 5.29 -16.09
N GLN A 85 -17.90 5.48 -17.39
CA GLN A 85 -18.20 6.80 -17.95
C GLN A 85 -19.47 7.44 -17.39
N ARG A 86 -20.43 6.62 -16.96
CA ARG A 86 -21.65 7.09 -16.31
C ARG A 86 -21.53 7.26 -14.78
N GLY A 87 -20.36 6.95 -14.21
CA GLY A 87 -20.14 6.95 -12.77
C GLY A 87 -20.77 5.77 -12.03
N ASP A 88 -21.22 4.74 -12.74
CA ASP A 88 -21.75 3.52 -12.16
C ASP A 88 -20.60 2.57 -11.84
N PHE A 89 -19.93 2.83 -10.70
CA PHE A 89 -18.71 2.12 -10.31
C PHE A 89 -18.97 0.64 -10.02
N ASN A 90 -20.13 0.29 -9.44
CA ASN A 90 -20.49 -1.11 -9.16
C ASN A 90 -20.59 -1.92 -10.45
N THR A 91 -21.39 -1.44 -11.41
CA THR A 91 -21.53 -2.10 -12.72
C THR A 91 -20.22 -2.10 -13.49
N ALA A 92 -19.39 -1.06 -13.37
CA ALA A 92 -18.09 -1.02 -14.02
C ALA A 92 -17.16 -2.10 -13.48
N ILE A 93 -17.04 -2.24 -12.15
CA ILE A 93 -16.22 -3.28 -11.49
C ILE A 93 -16.72 -4.66 -11.87
N GLU A 94 -18.04 -4.91 -11.78
CA GLU A 94 -18.62 -6.20 -12.14
C GLU A 94 -18.24 -6.62 -13.57
N ASN A 95 -18.39 -5.72 -14.54
CA ASN A 95 -18.08 -6.02 -15.93
C ASN A 95 -16.57 -6.16 -16.20
N PHE A 96 -15.72 -5.35 -15.57
CA PHE A 96 -14.27 -5.54 -15.71
C PHE A 96 -13.81 -6.85 -15.04
N THR A 97 -14.41 -7.24 -13.91
CA THR A 97 -14.13 -8.55 -13.28
C THR A 97 -14.56 -9.69 -14.19
N LYS A 98 -15.78 -9.64 -14.72
CA LYS A 98 -16.24 -10.64 -15.73
C LYS A 98 -15.32 -10.72 -16.93
N SER A 99 -14.82 -9.56 -17.39
CA SER A 99 -13.84 -9.51 -18.49
C SER A 99 -12.54 -10.23 -18.11
N ALA A 100 -12.01 -10.00 -16.90
CA ALA A 100 -10.80 -10.66 -16.41
C ALA A 100 -11.00 -12.16 -16.27
N ASP A 101 -12.09 -12.60 -15.65
CA ASP A 101 -12.41 -14.01 -15.44
C ASP A 101 -12.55 -14.77 -16.77
N LYS A 102 -13.27 -14.21 -17.74
CA LYS A 102 -13.42 -14.81 -19.08
C LYS A 102 -12.10 -14.81 -19.84
N ALA A 103 -11.28 -13.76 -19.71
CA ALA A 103 -9.96 -13.70 -20.31
C ALA A 103 -9.02 -14.77 -19.73
N ALA A 104 -9.01 -14.94 -18.42
CA ALA A 104 -8.26 -16.00 -17.74
C ALA A 104 -8.72 -17.40 -18.19
N LEU A 105 -10.05 -17.63 -18.22
CA LEU A 105 -10.64 -18.88 -18.68
C LEU A 105 -10.22 -19.25 -20.11
N TYR A 106 -10.09 -18.26 -20.99
CA TYR A 106 -9.76 -18.48 -22.40
C TYR A 106 -8.26 -18.26 -22.71
N GLY A 107 -7.43 -18.01 -21.69
CA GLY A 107 -5.98 -17.88 -21.83
C GLY A 107 -5.49 -16.54 -22.40
N ASP A 108 -6.33 -15.49 -22.40
CA ASP A 108 -5.94 -14.13 -22.81
C ASP A 108 -5.38 -13.33 -21.62
N LEU A 109 -4.13 -13.63 -21.27
CA LEU A 109 -3.43 -12.98 -20.15
C LEU A 109 -3.27 -11.44 -20.32
N GLN A 110 -3.32 -10.94 -21.55
CA GLN A 110 -3.22 -9.51 -21.80
C GLN A 110 -4.53 -8.81 -21.43
N GLN A 111 -5.67 -9.35 -21.88
CA GLN A 111 -6.98 -8.80 -21.55
C GLN A 111 -7.30 -8.96 -20.07
N GLU A 112 -6.93 -10.09 -19.46
CA GLU A 112 -7.04 -10.31 -18.01
C GLU A 112 -6.35 -9.19 -17.21
N ARG A 113 -5.05 -8.98 -17.46
CA ARG A 113 -4.28 -7.91 -16.79
C ARG A 113 -4.87 -6.53 -17.01
N LYS A 114 -5.31 -6.24 -18.24
CA LYS A 114 -5.92 -4.96 -18.58
C LYS A 114 -7.22 -4.74 -17.81
N SER A 115 -8.03 -5.76 -17.67
CA SER A 115 -9.30 -5.68 -16.94
C SER A 115 -9.09 -5.49 -15.44
N ASN A 116 -8.16 -6.25 -14.84
CA ASN A 116 -7.80 -6.12 -13.42
C ASN A 116 -7.23 -4.72 -13.10
N MET A 117 -6.42 -4.14 -13.99
CA MET A 117 -5.93 -2.78 -13.84
C MET A 117 -7.09 -1.77 -13.80
N TRP A 118 -8.13 -1.97 -14.62
CA TRP A 118 -9.30 -1.08 -14.58
C TRP A 118 -10.15 -1.28 -13.32
N VAL A 119 -10.28 -2.49 -12.81
CA VAL A 119 -10.93 -2.74 -11.51
C VAL A 119 -10.27 -1.90 -10.42
N ALA A 120 -8.94 -1.97 -10.31
CA ALA A 120 -8.19 -1.18 -9.34
C ALA A 120 -8.36 0.35 -9.57
N THR A 121 -8.32 0.79 -10.84
CA THR A 121 -8.54 2.20 -11.21
C THR A 121 -9.92 2.71 -10.78
N ILE A 122 -10.96 1.91 -10.95
CA ILE A 122 -12.32 2.29 -10.55
C ILE A 122 -12.44 2.36 -9.02
N TYR A 123 -11.89 1.38 -8.29
CA TYR A 123 -11.87 1.45 -6.83
C TYR A 123 -11.14 2.70 -6.31
N LYS A 124 -10.00 3.04 -6.91
CA LYS A 124 -9.28 4.28 -6.55
C LYS A 124 -10.17 5.50 -6.72
N LYS A 125 -10.75 5.66 -7.92
CA LYS A 125 -11.63 6.80 -8.22
C LYS A 125 -12.85 6.85 -7.31
N TRP A 126 -13.42 5.71 -6.98
CA TRP A 126 -14.57 5.64 -6.06
C TRP A 126 -14.19 6.04 -4.64
N GLY A 127 -13.06 5.56 -4.14
CA GLY A 127 -12.57 5.86 -2.79
C GLY A 127 -12.11 7.30 -2.59
N GLU A 128 -11.76 8.03 -3.67
CA GLU A 128 -11.32 9.43 -3.60
C GLU A 128 -12.39 10.37 -2.99
N THR A 129 -13.67 10.16 -3.31
CA THR A 129 -14.74 11.02 -2.78
C THR A 129 -14.88 10.90 -1.26
N PRO A 130 -15.13 9.72 -0.68
CA PRO A 130 -15.22 9.59 0.77
C PRO A 130 -13.89 9.94 1.47
N PHE A 131 -12.74 9.69 0.84
CA PHE A 131 -11.44 10.08 1.38
C PHE A 131 -11.33 11.62 1.53
N ASN A 132 -11.67 12.37 0.48
CA ASN A 132 -11.62 13.83 0.49
C ASN A 132 -12.64 14.43 1.47
N GLU A 133 -13.76 13.76 1.69
CA GLU A 133 -14.79 14.10 2.69
C GLU A 133 -14.42 13.65 4.10
N LYS A 134 -13.23 13.04 4.29
CA LYS A 134 -12.74 12.47 5.55
C LYS A 134 -13.62 11.35 6.10
N ASN A 135 -14.45 10.73 5.27
CA ASN A 135 -15.17 9.51 5.60
C ASN A 135 -14.19 8.31 5.41
N TYR A 136 -13.19 8.26 6.30
CA TYR A 136 -12.08 7.29 6.19
C TYR A 136 -12.53 5.84 6.35
N ALA A 137 -13.65 5.58 7.03
CA ALA A 137 -14.18 4.23 7.17
C ALA A 137 -14.63 3.67 5.81
N GLU A 138 -15.45 4.41 5.09
CA GLU A 138 -15.91 4.04 3.75
C GLU A 138 -14.76 4.00 2.75
N ALA A 139 -13.87 5.01 2.79
CA ALA A 139 -12.70 5.05 1.93
C ALA A 139 -11.80 3.82 2.13
N ALA A 140 -11.57 3.41 3.39
CA ALA A 140 -10.76 2.22 3.72
C ALA A 140 -11.36 0.94 3.13
N GLU A 141 -12.68 0.75 3.24
CA GLU A 141 -13.35 -0.42 2.66
C GLU A 141 -13.18 -0.47 1.13
N ILE A 142 -13.32 0.66 0.45
CA ILE A 142 -13.19 0.77 -0.99
C ILE A 142 -11.72 0.53 -1.41
N PHE A 143 -10.77 1.22 -0.78
CA PHE A 143 -9.35 1.07 -1.10
C PHE A 143 -8.82 -0.34 -0.78
N ALA A 144 -9.32 -1.00 0.28
CA ALA A 144 -8.96 -2.36 0.60
C ALA A 144 -9.37 -3.35 -0.50
N LYS A 145 -10.59 -3.18 -1.06
CA LYS A 145 -11.04 -3.99 -2.20
C LYS A 145 -10.20 -3.76 -3.45
N GLY A 146 -9.87 -2.49 -3.72
CA GLY A 146 -9.04 -2.14 -4.87
C GLY A 146 -7.59 -2.64 -4.73
N TYR A 147 -7.01 -2.55 -3.54
CA TYR A 147 -5.67 -3.09 -3.26
C TYR A 147 -5.64 -4.62 -3.32
N ALA A 148 -6.71 -5.30 -2.90
CA ALA A 148 -6.84 -6.73 -3.08
C ALA A 148 -6.92 -7.15 -4.56
N ALA A 149 -7.53 -6.32 -5.43
CA ALA A 149 -7.59 -6.56 -6.86
C ALA A 149 -6.24 -6.31 -7.59
N ASP A 150 -5.45 -5.34 -7.11
CA ASP A 150 -4.09 -5.06 -7.59
C ASP A 150 -3.14 -4.77 -6.42
N PRO A 151 -2.50 -5.80 -5.84
CA PRO A 151 -1.56 -5.65 -4.74
C PRO A 151 -0.27 -4.87 -5.11
N ASN A 152 -0.05 -4.59 -6.39
CA ASN A 152 1.08 -3.79 -6.85
C ASN A 152 0.74 -2.28 -6.94
N ASN A 153 -0.47 -1.88 -6.61
CA ASN A 153 -0.88 -0.48 -6.58
C ASN A 153 -0.48 0.17 -5.26
N MET A 154 0.78 0.63 -5.20
CA MET A 154 1.34 1.24 -3.98
C MET A 154 0.68 2.57 -3.62
N GLU A 155 0.19 3.31 -4.61
CA GLU A 155 -0.57 4.54 -4.37
C GLU A 155 -1.86 4.24 -3.59
N MET A 156 -2.62 3.22 -3.99
CA MET A 156 -3.84 2.80 -3.30
C MET A 156 -3.52 2.28 -1.88
N ALA A 157 -2.42 1.53 -1.74
CA ALA A 157 -1.94 1.09 -0.44
C ALA A 157 -1.62 2.29 0.48
N ASN A 158 -0.99 3.36 -0.05
CA ASN A 158 -0.75 4.58 0.72
C ASN A 158 -2.07 5.21 1.20
N PHE A 159 -3.09 5.35 0.34
CA PHE A 159 -4.40 5.86 0.77
C PHE A 159 -5.04 4.98 1.85
N LEU A 160 -4.96 3.66 1.71
CA LEU A 160 -5.48 2.72 2.70
C LEU A 160 -4.76 2.86 4.04
N GLY A 161 -3.43 3.00 4.03
CA GLY A 161 -2.62 3.24 5.22
C GLY A 161 -3.02 4.53 5.93
N ILE A 162 -3.24 5.62 5.18
CA ILE A 162 -3.74 6.89 5.71
C ILE A 162 -5.10 6.69 6.37
N CYS A 163 -6.05 6.03 5.70
CA CYS A 163 -7.37 5.77 6.26
C CYS A 163 -7.29 5.03 7.59
N TYR A 164 -6.47 3.99 7.71
CA TYR A 164 -6.32 3.27 8.97
C TYR A 164 -5.71 4.14 10.08
N CYS A 165 -4.73 4.97 9.77
CA CYS A 165 -4.16 5.89 10.76
C CYS A 165 -5.17 6.93 11.23
N GLU A 166 -5.97 7.51 10.32
CA GLU A 166 -7.02 8.48 10.65
C GLU A 166 -8.16 7.86 11.48
N LEU A 167 -8.43 6.55 11.28
CA LEU A 167 -9.38 5.78 12.10
C LEU A 167 -8.80 5.37 13.47
N GLY A 168 -7.52 5.63 13.72
CA GLY A 168 -6.83 5.26 14.96
C GLY A 168 -6.25 3.84 14.96
N ASP A 169 -6.35 3.09 13.86
CA ASP A 169 -5.74 1.78 13.69
C ASP A 169 -4.30 1.93 13.17
N PHE A 170 -3.43 2.48 14.04
CA PHE A 170 -2.05 2.78 13.68
C PHE A 170 -1.27 1.54 13.25
N GLN A 171 -1.51 0.38 13.89
CA GLN A 171 -0.78 -0.84 13.56
C GLN A 171 -0.99 -1.23 12.10
N LYS A 172 -2.24 -1.22 11.61
CA LYS A 172 -2.53 -1.53 10.20
C LYS A 172 -1.96 -0.48 9.26
N GLY A 173 -2.14 0.81 9.59
CA GLY A 173 -1.61 1.89 8.76
C GLY A 173 -0.09 1.80 8.61
N MET A 174 0.63 1.66 9.72
CA MET A 174 2.09 1.55 9.75
C MET A 174 2.60 0.27 9.07
N ALA A 175 1.91 -0.86 9.20
CA ALA A 175 2.27 -2.08 8.50
C ALA A 175 2.24 -1.90 6.99
N ILE A 176 1.21 -1.23 6.46
CA ILE A 176 1.11 -0.91 5.02
C ILE A 176 2.23 0.04 4.59
N PHE A 177 2.46 1.14 5.32
CA PHE A 177 3.52 2.08 4.96
C PHE A 177 4.91 1.43 4.99
N ASN A 178 5.20 0.61 5.98
CA ASN A 178 6.47 -0.14 6.06
C ASN A 178 6.64 -1.11 4.89
N GLN A 179 5.57 -1.79 4.47
CA GLN A 179 5.59 -2.67 3.30
C GLN A 179 5.92 -1.89 2.01
N ILE A 180 5.41 -0.66 1.88
CA ILE A 180 5.72 0.21 0.74
C ILE A 180 7.15 0.76 0.85
N ALA A 181 7.57 1.21 2.04
CA ALA A 181 8.84 1.89 2.26
C ALA A 181 10.09 1.03 1.95
N VAL A 182 9.95 -0.30 1.94
CA VAL A 182 11.04 -1.26 1.62
C VAL A 182 11.05 -1.68 0.15
N GLN A 183 10.17 -1.17 -0.70
CA GLN A 183 10.18 -1.47 -2.12
C GLN A 183 11.42 -0.85 -2.79
N ASP A 184 12.13 -1.64 -3.56
CA ASP A 184 13.37 -1.25 -4.27
C ASP A 184 13.15 -1.00 -5.78
N ASN A 185 11.97 -1.34 -6.30
CA ASN A 185 11.65 -1.14 -7.71
C ASN A 185 11.49 0.37 -8.01
N PRO A 186 12.28 0.93 -8.96
CA PRO A 186 12.20 2.34 -9.32
C PRO A 186 10.80 2.84 -9.71
N LYS A 187 9.94 1.95 -10.17
CA LYS A 187 8.55 2.24 -10.48
C LYS A 187 7.79 2.82 -9.28
N TYR A 188 8.16 2.42 -8.07
CA TYR A 188 7.47 2.80 -6.82
C TYR A 188 8.21 3.90 -6.05
N ALA A 189 9.26 4.51 -6.62
CA ALA A 189 10.10 5.47 -5.90
C ALA A 189 9.30 6.62 -5.25
N GLU A 190 8.30 7.15 -5.95
CA GLU A 190 7.43 8.22 -5.42
C GLU A 190 6.55 7.72 -4.26
N ASP A 191 5.98 6.52 -4.40
CA ASP A 191 5.15 5.92 -3.35
C ASP A 191 5.97 5.58 -2.10
N VAL A 192 7.22 5.13 -2.27
CA VAL A 192 8.17 4.89 -1.19
C VAL A 192 8.46 6.18 -0.41
N VAL A 193 8.67 7.30 -1.11
CA VAL A 193 8.86 8.60 -0.47
C VAL A 193 7.62 8.99 0.34
N LYS A 194 6.43 8.92 -0.26
CA LYS A 194 5.16 9.21 0.42
C LYS A 194 4.95 8.33 1.65
N ALA A 195 5.23 7.03 1.55
CA ALA A 195 5.10 6.11 2.68
C ALA A 195 6.03 6.49 3.84
N LYS A 196 7.29 6.83 3.56
CA LYS A 196 8.24 7.29 4.59
C LYS A 196 7.81 8.60 5.23
N GLU A 197 7.27 9.54 4.45
CA GLU A 197 6.70 10.78 4.97
C GLU A 197 5.48 10.51 5.86
N ASN A 198 4.59 9.61 5.46
CA ASN A 198 3.44 9.21 6.26
C ASN A 198 3.85 8.52 7.56
N ILE A 199 4.84 7.61 7.53
CA ILE A 199 5.42 7.02 8.75
C ILE A 199 5.84 8.11 9.72
N LYS A 200 6.64 9.07 9.25
CA LYS A 200 7.12 10.19 10.07
C LYS A 200 5.96 11.04 10.61
N LEU A 201 5.02 11.41 9.77
CA LEU A 201 3.87 12.25 10.12
C LEU A 201 3.02 11.60 11.23
N TYR A 202 2.56 10.38 10.99
CA TYR A 202 1.65 9.71 11.92
C TYR A 202 2.34 9.29 13.23
N THR A 203 3.62 8.91 13.16
CA THR A 203 4.44 8.67 14.36
C THR A 203 4.53 9.94 15.21
N ASN A 204 4.90 11.08 14.61
CA ASN A 204 5.01 12.34 15.33
C ASN A 204 3.66 12.80 15.92
N ASN A 205 2.58 12.70 15.15
CA ASN A 205 1.24 13.07 15.63
C ASN A 205 0.81 12.21 16.83
N ARG A 206 1.09 10.90 16.78
CA ARG A 206 0.78 9.98 17.89
C ARG A 206 1.56 10.34 19.14
N ILE A 207 2.87 10.58 18.99
CA ILE A 207 3.74 10.97 20.11
C ILE A 207 3.28 12.30 20.69
N ALA A 208 3.06 13.33 19.86
CA ALA A 208 2.61 14.64 20.32
C ALA A 208 1.29 14.57 21.11
N LYS A 209 0.35 13.75 20.66
CA LYS A 209 -0.90 13.51 21.38
C LYS A 209 -0.63 12.90 22.77
N LEU A 210 0.15 11.82 22.82
CA LEU A 210 0.45 11.12 24.07
C LEU A 210 1.28 11.99 25.04
N GLN A 211 2.19 12.81 24.52
CA GLN A 211 2.95 13.80 25.30
C GLN A 211 2.03 14.88 25.88
N GLY A 212 1.09 15.39 25.11
CA GLY A 212 0.10 16.37 25.57
C GLY A 212 -0.77 15.83 26.71
N GLU A 213 -0.99 14.52 26.73
CA GLU A 213 -1.69 13.80 27.81
C GLU A 213 -0.77 13.41 28.98
N ASN A 214 0.54 13.70 28.91
CA ASN A 214 1.59 13.20 29.83
C ASN A 214 1.59 11.66 29.98
N TYR A 215 1.18 10.96 28.93
CA TYR A 215 1.02 9.52 28.95
C TYR A 215 2.28 8.81 28.39
N PHE A 216 3.38 8.88 29.14
CA PHE A 216 4.67 8.30 28.74
C PHE A 216 4.62 6.78 28.58
N ASP A 217 3.82 6.07 29.40
CA ASP A 217 3.61 4.63 29.23
C ASP A 217 2.97 4.29 27.88
N GLY A 218 2.08 5.15 27.39
CA GLY A 218 1.50 5.03 26.05
C GLY A 218 2.53 5.23 24.94
N ILE A 219 3.51 6.14 25.13
CA ILE A 219 4.59 6.33 24.16
C ILE A 219 5.53 5.12 24.15
N ILE A 220 5.85 4.58 25.33
CA ILE A 220 6.68 3.36 25.46
C ILE A 220 5.97 2.18 24.76
N ALA A 221 4.69 1.97 25.06
CA ALA A 221 3.90 0.90 24.43
C ALA A 221 3.85 1.05 22.90
N PHE A 222 3.68 2.28 22.40
CA PHE A 222 3.69 2.56 20.97
C PHE A 222 5.05 2.25 20.33
N ALA A 223 6.14 2.63 20.97
CA ALA A 223 7.48 2.29 20.49
C ALA A 223 7.74 0.76 20.55
N ASP A 224 7.28 0.07 21.60
CA ASP A 224 7.36 -1.38 21.71
C ASP A 224 6.56 -2.09 20.60
N GLU A 225 5.40 -1.56 20.19
CA GLU A 225 4.64 -2.05 19.03
C GLU A 225 5.45 -1.93 17.73
N MET A 226 6.13 -0.79 17.50
CA MET A 226 7.01 -0.61 16.34
C MET A 226 8.19 -1.60 16.38
N LEU A 227 8.80 -1.79 17.53
CA LEU A 227 9.92 -2.71 17.73
C LEU A 227 9.52 -4.19 17.59
N ALA A 228 8.28 -4.54 17.88
CA ALA A 228 7.77 -5.89 17.64
C ALA A 228 7.72 -6.23 16.14
N VAL A 229 7.54 -5.21 15.26
CA VAL A 229 7.58 -5.37 13.80
C VAL A 229 9.02 -5.34 13.28
N ASN A 230 9.83 -4.39 13.77
CA ASN A 230 11.23 -4.25 13.39
C ASN A 230 12.09 -3.95 14.64
N PRO A 231 12.76 -4.95 15.23
CA PRO A 231 13.60 -4.75 16.41
C PRO A 231 14.77 -3.78 16.21
N GLN A 232 15.17 -3.54 14.96
CA GLN A 232 16.25 -2.61 14.57
C GLN A 232 15.75 -1.24 14.14
N ASP A 233 14.48 -0.90 14.45
CA ASP A 233 13.92 0.43 14.12
C ASP A 233 14.57 1.52 14.98
N ALA A 234 15.47 2.27 14.37
CA ALA A 234 16.25 3.32 15.03
C ALA A 234 15.35 4.42 15.63
N LEU A 235 14.26 4.78 14.94
CA LEU A 235 13.30 5.78 15.41
C LEU A 235 12.55 5.27 16.64
N ALA A 236 12.06 4.03 16.60
CA ALA A 236 11.34 3.43 17.70
C ALA A 236 12.21 3.28 18.94
N GLN A 237 13.48 2.86 18.80
CA GLN A 237 14.44 2.79 19.90
C GLN A 237 14.66 4.17 20.56
N LYS A 238 14.84 5.22 19.75
CA LYS A 238 15.03 6.60 20.26
C LYS A 238 13.76 7.11 20.96
N ILE A 239 12.57 6.91 20.37
CA ILE A 239 11.29 7.30 20.98
C ILE A 239 11.12 6.64 22.35
N ARG A 240 11.36 5.33 22.41
CA ARG A 240 11.26 4.55 23.65
C ARG A 240 12.19 5.08 24.73
N LEU A 241 13.45 5.33 24.35
CA LEU A 241 14.47 5.84 25.26
C LEU A 241 14.10 7.23 25.81
N GLN A 242 13.63 8.15 24.95
CA GLN A 242 13.19 9.47 25.37
C GLN A 242 12.00 9.38 26.32
N ALA A 243 11.02 8.52 26.03
CA ALA A 243 9.85 8.36 26.88
C ALA A 243 10.19 7.77 28.26
N LEU A 244 11.14 6.84 28.33
CA LEU A 244 11.68 6.32 29.59
C LEU A 244 12.36 7.46 30.39
N PHE A 245 13.12 8.31 29.74
CA PHE A 245 13.78 9.45 30.36
C PHE A 245 12.76 10.46 30.92
N ASP A 246 11.76 10.83 30.13
CA ASP A 246 10.70 11.78 30.51
C ASP A 246 9.86 11.24 31.67
N LYS A 247 9.60 9.92 31.68
CA LYS A 247 8.99 9.20 32.80
C LYS A 247 9.88 9.14 34.05
N LYS A 248 11.16 9.53 33.95
CA LYS A 248 12.21 9.40 34.97
C LYS A 248 12.57 7.94 35.29
N ASP A 249 12.30 7.02 34.41
CA ASP A 249 12.81 5.65 34.48
C ASP A 249 14.26 5.57 34.00
N TYR A 250 15.15 6.17 34.77
CA TYR A 250 16.58 6.23 34.43
C TYR A 250 17.22 4.83 34.42
N ALA A 251 16.67 3.87 35.13
CA ALA A 251 17.16 2.48 35.10
C ALA A 251 16.84 1.84 33.73
N GLY A 252 15.63 2.05 33.23
CA GLY A 252 15.22 1.62 31.89
C GLY A 252 16.06 2.26 30.79
N VAL A 253 16.35 3.57 30.91
CA VAL A 253 17.27 4.28 29.98
C VAL A 253 18.64 3.62 29.97
N ILE A 254 19.26 3.42 31.13
CA ILE A 254 20.60 2.83 31.26
C ILE A 254 20.66 1.42 30.69
N ALA A 255 19.61 0.63 30.86
CA ALA A 255 19.54 -0.74 30.37
C ALA A 255 19.42 -0.87 28.85
N SER A 256 18.83 0.13 28.17
CA SER A 256 18.49 0.04 26.74
C SER A 256 19.28 0.99 25.83
N ALA A 257 20.00 1.98 26.38
CA ALA A 257 20.62 3.02 25.57
C ALA A 257 21.73 2.55 24.63
N GLU A 258 22.55 1.57 25.01
CA GLU A 258 23.61 1.04 24.14
C GLU A 258 23.02 0.30 22.92
N GLU A 259 21.92 -0.45 23.12
CA GLU A 259 21.18 -1.07 22.02
C GLU A 259 20.59 0.00 21.10
N ALA A 260 19.96 1.01 21.68
CA ALA A 260 19.41 2.14 20.94
C ALA A 260 20.49 2.91 20.14
N ALA A 261 21.68 3.11 20.69
CA ALA A 261 22.79 3.75 20.01
C ALA A 261 23.35 2.90 18.85
N ALA A 262 23.39 1.58 19.03
CA ALA A 262 23.95 0.66 18.04
C ALA A 262 23.17 0.64 16.72
N VAL A 263 21.87 0.91 16.74
CA VAL A 263 21.01 0.93 15.55
C VAL A 263 20.97 2.30 14.85
N GLN A 264 21.47 3.36 15.48
CA GLN A 264 21.54 4.70 14.85
C GLN A 264 22.64 4.75 13.79
N ILE A 265 22.26 4.99 12.54
CA ILE A 265 23.20 5.15 11.42
C ILE A 265 23.77 6.56 11.41
N ASP A 266 22.91 7.55 11.66
CA ASP A 266 23.28 8.97 11.71
C ASP A 266 24.03 9.30 13.01
N GLU A 267 25.12 10.09 12.91
CA GLU A 267 25.97 10.41 14.03
C GLU A 267 25.29 11.39 15.01
N GLU A 268 24.45 12.30 14.51
CA GLU A 268 23.68 13.23 15.34
C GLU A 268 22.63 12.44 16.17
N GLU A 269 21.89 11.54 15.52
CA GLU A 269 20.90 10.70 16.19
C GLU A 269 21.54 9.81 17.27
N ARG A 270 22.73 9.27 17.00
CA ARG A 270 23.51 8.49 17.97
C ARG A 270 23.99 9.36 19.13
N SER A 271 24.42 10.57 18.85
CA SER A 271 24.82 11.55 19.87
C SER A 271 23.65 11.92 20.80
N ASP A 272 22.44 12.06 20.26
CA ASP A 272 21.24 12.29 21.07
C ASP A 272 20.98 11.15 22.05
N VAL A 273 21.15 9.89 21.61
CA VAL A 273 21.01 8.73 22.50
C VAL A 273 22.03 8.79 23.65
N TYR A 274 23.31 9.07 23.35
CA TYR A 274 24.32 9.21 24.38
C TYR A 274 24.10 10.41 25.30
N PHE A 275 23.49 11.47 24.80
CA PHE A 275 23.10 12.61 25.64
C PHE A 275 22.02 12.21 26.66
N ILE A 276 20.99 11.49 26.22
CA ILE A 276 19.93 10.95 27.11
C ILE A 276 20.54 10.00 28.14
N LEU A 277 21.42 9.09 27.72
CA LEU A 277 22.12 8.17 28.63
C LEU A 277 22.95 8.89 29.67
N GLY A 278 23.73 9.88 29.23
CA GLY A 278 24.55 10.68 30.14
C GLY A 278 23.73 11.49 31.15
N ALA A 279 22.59 12.04 30.72
CA ALA A 279 21.64 12.72 31.59
C ALA A 279 21.01 11.76 32.61
N ALA A 280 20.70 10.53 32.21
CA ALA A 280 20.17 9.49 33.10
C ALA A 280 21.21 9.06 34.15
N TYR A 281 22.48 8.86 33.77
CA TYR A 281 23.56 8.59 34.71
C TYR A 281 23.77 9.76 35.68
N ASN A 282 23.74 10.99 35.17
CA ASN A 282 23.87 12.19 36.02
C ASN A 282 22.72 12.30 37.03
N ALA A 283 21.49 12.07 36.60
CA ALA A 283 20.31 12.06 37.49
C ALA A 283 20.42 11.00 38.62
N ARG A 284 21.17 9.93 38.36
CA ARG A 284 21.47 8.88 39.37
C ARG A 284 22.79 9.06 40.11
N THR A 285 23.43 10.22 39.97
CA THR A 285 24.73 10.54 40.60
C THR A 285 25.87 9.59 40.22
N MET A 286 25.75 8.92 39.07
CA MET A 286 26.78 8.01 38.53
C MET A 286 27.78 8.81 37.68
N THR A 287 28.55 9.69 38.34
CA THR A 287 29.40 10.72 37.71
C THR A 287 30.38 10.16 36.67
N PRO A 288 31.14 9.07 36.92
CA PRO A 288 32.08 8.56 35.93
C PRO A 288 31.38 8.09 34.64
N GLN A 289 30.25 7.38 34.78
CA GLN A 289 29.45 6.91 33.63
C GLN A 289 28.79 8.07 32.88
N ALA A 290 28.30 9.10 33.60
CA ALA A 290 27.77 10.30 32.99
C ALA A 290 28.81 11.02 32.12
N ILE A 291 30.05 11.16 32.62
CA ILE A 291 31.17 11.77 31.85
C ILE A 291 31.49 10.93 30.61
N ASP A 292 31.55 9.60 30.73
CA ASP A 292 31.81 8.69 29.60
C ASP A 292 30.75 8.84 28.51
N ALA A 293 29.47 8.72 28.88
CA ALA A 293 28.36 8.80 27.93
C ALA A 293 28.29 10.20 27.26
N LEU A 294 28.38 11.29 28.03
CA LEU A 294 28.36 12.65 27.48
C LEU A 294 29.58 12.96 26.60
N SER A 295 30.72 12.30 26.83
CA SER A 295 31.91 12.46 25.98
C SER A 295 31.75 11.81 24.58
N LYS A 296 30.78 10.91 24.41
CA LYS A 296 30.41 10.31 23.12
C LYS A 296 29.47 11.19 22.30
N VAL A 297 29.02 12.34 22.83
CA VAL A 297 28.17 13.30 22.11
C VAL A 297 29.05 14.17 21.24
N THR A 298 29.17 13.82 19.95
CA THR A 298 30.14 14.40 19.01
C THR A 298 29.48 15.23 17.90
N ALA A 299 28.16 15.05 17.68
CA ALA A 299 27.41 15.73 16.63
C ALA A 299 26.07 16.28 17.16
N GLY A 300 25.50 17.24 16.42
CA GLY A 300 24.18 17.79 16.68
C GLY A 300 24.13 18.90 17.73
N THR A 301 22.91 19.29 18.07
CA THR A 301 22.64 20.47 18.93
C THR A 301 23.02 20.26 20.39
N ASN A 302 23.17 19.03 20.83
CA ASN A 302 23.45 18.68 22.24
C ASN A 302 24.95 18.72 22.61
N VAL A 303 25.86 18.88 21.63
CA VAL A 303 27.34 18.88 21.84
C VAL A 303 27.77 19.91 22.88
N ALA A 304 27.34 21.14 22.74
CA ALA A 304 27.73 22.23 23.68
C ALA A 304 27.23 21.99 25.09
N ALA A 305 26.01 21.48 25.24
CA ALA A 305 25.42 21.14 26.53
C ALA A 305 26.14 19.95 27.21
N ALA A 306 26.48 18.91 26.42
CA ALA A 306 27.24 17.77 26.89
C ALA A 306 28.63 18.17 27.38
N GLN A 307 29.39 18.95 26.62
CA GLN A 307 30.72 19.44 26.97
C GLN A 307 30.69 20.27 28.24
N LYS A 308 29.73 21.18 28.38
CA LYS A 308 29.54 21.99 29.57
C LYS A 308 29.28 21.12 30.80
N THR A 309 28.38 20.13 30.66
CA THR A 309 28.06 19.23 31.78
C THR A 309 29.25 18.36 32.16
N VAL A 310 30.03 17.84 31.21
CA VAL A 310 31.26 17.09 31.47
C VAL A 310 32.26 17.93 32.25
N ALA A 311 32.47 19.20 31.87
CA ALA A 311 33.38 20.09 32.57
C ALA A 311 32.95 20.34 34.04
N GLN A 312 31.65 20.58 34.26
CA GLN A 312 31.09 20.75 35.61
C GLN A 312 31.22 19.50 36.49
N LEU A 313 30.94 18.32 35.90
CA LEU A 313 31.07 17.07 36.63
C LEU A 313 32.50 16.76 37.04
N LYS A 314 33.49 17.05 36.18
CA LYS A 314 34.92 16.90 36.47
C LYS A 314 35.36 17.86 37.57
N GLU A 315 34.94 19.14 37.51
CA GLU A 315 35.25 20.14 38.53
C GLU A 315 34.70 19.74 39.91
N ASN A 316 33.42 19.31 39.94
CA ASN A 316 32.78 18.87 41.18
C ASN A 316 33.47 17.64 41.80
N ALA A 317 33.85 16.69 40.93
CA ALA A 317 34.57 15.49 41.41
C ALA A 317 35.95 15.82 41.97
N ALA A 318 36.67 16.82 41.37
CA ALA A 318 37.96 17.28 41.88
C ALA A 318 37.84 17.98 43.25
N LYS A 319 36.77 18.79 43.42
CA LYS A 319 36.48 19.47 44.72
C LYS A 319 36.06 18.48 45.82
N ALA A 320 35.42 17.38 45.51
CA ALA A 320 35.03 16.38 46.48
C ALA A 320 36.20 15.50 46.96
N ASN A 321 37.31 15.47 46.19
CA ASN A 321 38.52 14.71 46.51
C ASN A 321 39.65 15.56 47.12
N SER A 322 39.43 16.86 47.25
CA SER A 322 40.32 17.82 47.93
C SER A 322 39.87 18.10 49.35
#